data_fa06d3d32b670152cdb331616ea75313
#
_entry.id   fa06d3d32b670152cdb331616ea75313
#
_cell.length_a   1.000
_cell.length_b   1.000
_cell.length_c   1.000
_cell.angle_alpha   90.00
_cell.angle_beta   90.00
_cell.angle_gamma   90.00
#
_symmetry.space_group_name_H-M   'P 1'
#
loop_
_entity.id
_entity.type
_entity.pdbx_description
1 polymer ?
#
loop_
_entity_poly.entity_id
_entity_poly.type
_entity_poly.pdbx_seq_one_letter_code
_entity_poly.pdbx_strand_id
1 'polypeptide(L)'
;ELGGQDAKVIFFYFDDNTGRLMTSDMRMNGSCAGGTGAFIDEIATLLGVKTEEFESLAAKGTTVYDISGRCGVFAKTDIQPLLIQGADRADIALSTFHAIAKQTIGGLSQGLELKAPIIFEGGPLTFNSTLIRVFAERLGLSDKDYIVPQHAETIVAYGTAVAIDNLFDDDTYVTIDELINRIDTFDRSLIKEHKAVSKPFFADEADYKEFTQRHDKELYKLSEPHIKNGVLNVYLGIDSGSTTSKFVLIDEEEKVIDTFYANNHGDPIKVVKEGIDRKSTR
;
A
#
# COMPACT_ATOMS: atom_id res chain seq x y z
N GLU A 1 12.69 -9.83 5.41
CA GLU A 1 12.60 -9.49 4.00
C GLU A 1 11.68 -8.30 3.78
N LEU A 2 12.14 -7.31 3.01
CA LEU A 2 11.27 -6.27 2.48
C LEU A 2 11.27 -6.36 0.95
N GLY A 3 10.13 -6.73 0.39
CA GLY A 3 9.90 -6.76 -1.05
C GLY A 3 9.24 -5.47 -1.56
N GLY A 4 8.83 -5.49 -2.84
CA GLY A 4 8.11 -4.40 -3.47
C GLY A 4 6.72 -4.17 -2.88
N GLN A 5 5.99 -5.24 -2.58
CA GLN A 5 4.65 -5.18 -1.99
C GLN A 5 4.50 -6.03 -0.72
N ASP A 6 5.39 -6.98 -0.51
CA ASP A 6 5.36 -7.88 0.62
C ASP A 6 6.48 -7.57 1.60
N ALA A 7 6.21 -7.73 2.88
CA ALA A 7 7.19 -7.73 3.96
C ALA A 7 7.03 -9.02 4.74
N LYS A 8 8.15 -9.68 5.06
CA LYS A 8 8.16 -10.95 5.77
C LYS A 8 9.16 -10.92 6.92
N VAL A 9 8.82 -11.61 8.00
CA VAL A 9 9.73 -11.95 9.07
C VAL A 9 9.71 -13.47 9.21
N ILE A 10 10.88 -14.09 9.11
CA ILE A 10 11.06 -15.54 9.21
C ILE A 10 11.90 -15.81 10.45
N PHE A 11 11.37 -16.63 11.33
CA PHE A 11 12.07 -17.03 12.55
C PHE A 11 12.71 -18.39 12.36
N PHE A 12 13.96 -18.51 12.73
CA PHE A 12 14.72 -19.75 12.65
C PHE A 12 15.12 -20.24 14.03
N TYR A 13 15.29 -21.53 14.15
CA TYR A 13 15.94 -22.19 15.26
C TYR A 13 16.93 -23.22 14.75
N PHE A 14 17.94 -23.50 15.56
CA PHE A 14 18.90 -24.54 15.25
C PHE A 14 18.39 -25.87 15.84
N ASP A 15 18.23 -26.88 14.99
CA ASP A 15 17.84 -28.21 15.46
C ASP A 15 19.10 -29.00 15.86
N ASP A 16 19.27 -29.21 17.15
CA ASP A 16 20.43 -29.90 17.73
C ASP A 16 20.54 -31.35 17.23
N ASN A 17 19.46 -32.02 16.84
CA ASN A 17 19.48 -33.41 16.39
C ASN A 17 20.00 -33.54 14.95
N THR A 18 19.65 -32.61 14.09
CA THR A 18 20.00 -32.64 12.66
C THR A 18 21.16 -31.71 12.31
N GLY A 19 21.54 -30.81 13.22
CA GLY A 19 22.55 -29.77 12.97
C GLY A 19 22.13 -28.75 11.91
N ARG A 20 20.82 -28.61 11.64
CA ARG A 20 20.29 -27.74 10.59
C ARG A 20 19.50 -26.57 11.14
N LEU A 21 19.56 -25.46 10.40
CA LEU A 21 18.70 -24.32 10.63
C LEU A 21 17.30 -24.63 10.10
N MET A 22 16.29 -24.54 10.96
CA MET A 22 14.89 -24.85 10.67
C MET A 22 14.04 -23.60 10.88
N THR A 23 12.99 -23.46 10.07
CA THR A 23 12.01 -22.37 10.26
C THR A 23 11.04 -22.75 11.39
N SER A 24 10.92 -21.84 12.38
CA SER A 24 9.96 -22.00 13.48
C SER A 24 8.66 -21.26 13.24
N ASP A 25 8.71 -20.09 12.61
CA ASP A 25 7.55 -19.26 12.30
C ASP A 25 7.86 -18.36 11.09
N MET A 26 6.84 -18.00 10.35
CA MET A 26 6.92 -17.03 9.25
C MET A 26 5.68 -16.15 9.26
N ARG A 27 5.89 -14.84 9.21
CA ARG A 27 4.83 -13.85 9.18
C ARG A 27 5.03 -12.92 8.01
N MET A 28 3.92 -12.58 7.38
CA MET A 28 3.89 -11.71 6.21
C MET A 28 2.84 -10.63 6.43
N ASN A 29 3.07 -9.44 5.87
CA ASN A 29 2.03 -8.41 5.85
C ASN A 29 0.79 -8.90 5.09
N GLY A 30 -0.37 -8.33 5.42
CA GLY A 30 -1.59 -8.53 4.65
C GLY A 30 -1.53 -7.84 3.28
N SER A 31 -2.68 -7.62 2.68
CA SER A 31 -2.81 -6.98 1.35
C SER A 31 -2.41 -5.50 1.29
N CYS A 32 -1.91 -4.91 2.37
CA CYS A 32 -1.49 -3.52 2.42
C CYS A 32 0.01 -3.37 2.13
N ALA A 33 0.36 -2.54 1.16
CA ALA A 33 1.76 -2.24 0.79
C ALA A 33 2.51 -1.38 1.83
N GLY A 34 1.90 -1.03 2.95
CA GLY A 34 2.56 -0.28 4.03
C GLY A 34 3.79 -1.02 4.56
N GLY A 35 4.90 -0.30 4.68
CA GLY A 35 6.16 -0.90 5.13
C GLY A 35 6.94 -1.64 4.04
N THR A 36 6.66 -1.42 2.77
CA THR A 36 7.28 -2.10 1.62
C THR A 36 7.89 -1.10 0.63
N GLY A 37 8.51 -1.62 -0.45
CA GLY A 37 9.07 -0.79 -1.52
C GLY A 37 8.03 0.12 -2.19
N ALA A 38 6.81 -0.36 -2.41
CA ALA A 38 5.74 0.44 -3.00
C ALA A 38 5.38 1.66 -2.14
N PHE A 39 5.53 1.57 -0.81
CA PHE A 39 5.36 2.72 0.07
C PHE A 39 6.45 3.77 -0.15
N ILE A 40 7.70 3.35 -0.37
CA ILE A 40 8.81 4.24 -0.72
C ILE A 40 8.50 4.95 -2.05
N ASP A 41 8.06 4.22 -3.08
CA ASP A 41 7.71 4.76 -4.39
C ASP A 41 6.60 5.82 -4.31
N GLU A 42 5.57 5.55 -3.50
CA GLU A 42 4.48 6.52 -3.28
C GLU A 42 4.97 7.82 -2.64
N ILE A 43 5.84 7.72 -1.64
CA ILE A 43 6.36 8.92 -0.96
C ILE A 43 7.41 9.62 -1.83
N ALA A 44 8.25 8.90 -2.57
CA ALA A 44 9.17 9.48 -3.55
C ALA A 44 8.41 10.33 -4.58
N THR A 45 7.31 9.78 -5.11
CA THR A 45 6.41 10.50 -6.03
C THR A 45 5.82 11.75 -5.38
N LEU A 46 5.39 11.68 -4.12
CA LEU A 46 4.85 12.82 -3.39
C LEU A 46 5.91 13.92 -3.17
N LEU A 47 7.15 13.52 -2.90
CA LEU A 47 8.27 14.44 -2.72
C LEU A 47 8.85 14.95 -4.06
N GLY A 48 8.39 14.44 -5.21
CA GLY A 48 8.88 14.82 -6.53
C GLY A 48 10.33 14.39 -6.78
N VAL A 49 10.74 13.23 -6.25
CA VAL A 49 12.05 12.62 -6.48
C VAL A 49 11.87 11.21 -7.07
N LYS A 50 12.91 10.71 -7.72
CA LYS A 50 12.93 9.33 -8.19
C LYS A 50 13.17 8.39 -7.01
N THR A 51 12.67 7.15 -7.10
CA THR A 51 12.87 6.13 -6.06
C THR A 51 14.35 5.85 -5.82
N GLU A 52 15.17 5.84 -6.88
CA GLU A 52 16.62 5.62 -6.78
C GLU A 52 17.35 6.76 -6.06
N GLU A 53 16.76 7.93 -5.97
CA GLU A 53 17.31 9.12 -5.29
C GLU A 53 16.87 9.18 -3.82
N PHE A 54 15.89 8.36 -3.42
CA PHE A 54 15.25 8.43 -2.10
C PHE A 54 16.22 8.16 -0.96
N GLU A 55 17.09 7.14 -1.09
CA GLU A 55 18.15 6.85 -0.11
C GLU A 55 19.06 8.06 0.11
N SER A 56 19.56 8.66 -0.98
CA SER A 56 20.47 9.79 -0.90
C SER A 56 19.82 11.04 -0.30
N LEU A 57 18.50 11.16 -0.43
CA LEU A 57 17.71 12.22 0.20
C LEU A 57 17.53 11.91 1.69
N ALA A 58 17.08 10.72 2.05
CA ALA A 58 16.85 10.32 3.43
C ALA A 58 18.12 10.36 4.30
N ALA A 59 19.27 10.01 3.72
CA ALA A 59 20.57 10.06 4.41
C ALA A 59 20.97 11.48 4.86
N LYS A 60 20.38 12.54 4.29
CA LYS A 60 20.62 13.94 4.66
C LYS A 60 19.66 14.44 5.75
N GLY A 61 18.61 13.67 6.05
CA GLY A 61 17.63 14.04 7.05
C GLY A 61 18.22 14.04 8.46
N THR A 62 17.76 14.96 9.28
CA THR A 62 18.21 15.16 10.67
C THR A 62 17.08 15.15 11.67
N THR A 63 15.85 15.37 11.19
CA THR A 63 14.65 15.43 12.01
C THR A 63 13.69 14.32 11.62
N VAL A 64 13.09 13.67 12.62
CA VAL A 64 12.11 12.61 12.41
C VAL A 64 10.73 13.07 12.84
N TYR A 65 9.80 13.08 11.91
CA TYR A 65 8.37 13.34 12.15
C TYR A 65 7.62 12.03 12.35
N ASP A 66 6.52 12.05 13.11
CA ASP A 66 5.64 10.89 13.25
C ASP A 66 4.72 10.79 12.02
N ILE A 67 5.05 9.86 11.13
CA ILE A 67 4.33 9.60 9.89
C ILE A 67 3.75 8.19 9.98
N SER A 68 2.50 8.02 9.51
CA SER A 68 1.85 6.71 9.44
C SER A 68 2.55 5.79 8.42
N GLY A 69 3.01 4.63 8.85
CA GLY A 69 3.58 3.59 7.99
C GLY A 69 2.55 2.60 7.43
N ARG A 70 1.25 2.76 7.73
CA ARG A 70 0.22 1.77 7.37
C ARG A 70 -0.12 1.76 5.89
N CYS A 71 -0.31 2.92 5.27
CA CYS A 71 -0.46 3.02 3.83
C CYS A 71 -0.12 4.43 3.35
N GLY A 72 0.20 4.58 2.05
CA GLY A 72 0.58 5.85 1.47
C GLY A 72 -0.47 6.94 1.57
N VAL A 73 -1.75 6.59 1.65
CA VAL A 73 -2.84 7.56 1.82
C VAL A 73 -2.76 8.25 3.18
N PHE A 74 -2.63 7.48 4.27
CA PHE A 74 -2.47 8.07 5.60
C PHE A 74 -1.15 8.83 5.71
N ALA A 75 -0.07 8.28 5.16
CA ALA A 75 1.21 8.99 5.12
C ALA A 75 1.12 10.33 4.40
N LYS A 76 0.43 10.40 3.26
CA LYS A 76 0.20 11.65 2.53
C LYS A 76 -0.56 12.68 3.38
N THR A 77 -1.54 12.24 4.15
CA THR A 77 -2.29 13.11 5.05
C THR A 77 -1.39 13.71 6.15
N ASP A 78 -0.43 12.93 6.65
CA ASP A 78 0.54 13.41 7.64
C ASP A 78 1.62 14.29 7.02
N ILE A 79 2.09 13.94 5.81
CA ILE A 79 3.20 14.64 5.12
C ILE A 79 2.77 15.99 4.53
N GLN A 80 1.57 16.10 3.96
CA GLN A 80 1.14 17.34 3.31
C GLN A 80 1.18 18.56 4.24
N PRO A 81 0.69 18.53 5.49
CA PRO A 81 0.83 19.64 6.42
C PRO A 81 2.29 19.98 6.72
N LEU A 82 3.17 18.98 6.82
CA LEU A 82 4.60 19.21 7.07
C LEU A 82 5.25 19.95 5.90
N LEU A 83 4.95 19.56 4.66
CA LEU A 83 5.43 20.25 3.46
C LEU A 83 4.92 21.70 3.37
N ILE A 84 3.65 21.94 3.73
CA ILE A 84 3.07 23.29 3.77
C ILE A 84 3.76 24.16 4.84
N GLN A 85 4.17 23.57 5.95
CA GLN A 85 4.91 24.24 7.03
C GLN A 85 6.40 24.44 6.70
N GLY A 86 6.87 23.96 5.55
CA GLY A 86 8.26 24.11 5.10
C GLY A 86 9.23 23.08 5.67
N ALA A 87 8.75 21.90 6.08
CA ALA A 87 9.62 20.80 6.49
C ALA A 87 10.54 20.38 5.35
N ASP A 88 11.79 20.04 5.67
CA ASP A 88 12.75 19.58 4.69
C ASP A 88 12.33 18.22 4.11
N ARG A 89 12.44 18.07 2.80
CA ARG A 89 12.14 16.80 2.12
C ARG A 89 13.05 15.65 2.59
N ALA A 90 14.29 15.95 2.98
CA ALA A 90 15.22 14.98 3.52
C ALA A 90 14.72 14.43 4.87
N ASP A 91 14.19 15.30 5.72
CA ASP A 91 13.60 14.90 7.00
C ASP A 91 12.35 14.04 6.82
N ILE A 92 11.53 14.36 5.82
CA ILE A 92 10.35 13.55 5.47
C ILE A 92 10.75 12.18 4.92
N ALA A 93 11.78 12.12 4.07
CA ALA A 93 12.29 10.86 3.55
C ALA A 93 12.89 9.98 4.67
N LEU A 94 13.65 10.55 5.59
CA LEU A 94 14.14 9.84 6.78
C LEU A 94 12.98 9.37 7.66
N SER A 95 11.99 10.22 7.90
CA SER A 95 10.80 9.89 8.67
C SER A 95 10.00 8.73 8.06
N THR A 96 10.00 8.66 6.72
CA THR A 96 9.38 7.54 5.98
C THR A 96 10.07 6.21 6.31
N PHE A 97 11.40 6.19 6.38
CA PHE A 97 12.13 4.99 6.80
C PHE A 97 11.83 4.59 8.25
N HIS A 98 11.72 5.57 9.15
CA HIS A 98 11.28 5.29 10.53
C HIS A 98 9.84 4.76 10.59
N ALA A 99 8.94 5.24 9.74
CA ALA A 99 7.56 4.75 9.62
C ALA A 99 7.52 3.30 9.12
N ILE A 100 8.32 2.97 8.09
CA ILE A 100 8.48 1.61 7.56
C ILE A 100 8.97 0.67 8.66
N ALA A 101 10.06 1.00 9.34
CA ALA A 101 10.63 0.15 10.39
C ALA A 101 9.63 -0.05 11.55
N LYS A 102 8.96 1.01 12.00
CA LYS A 102 7.91 0.96 13.03
C LYS A 102 6.76 0.03 12.63
N GLN A 103 6.29 0.16 11.38
CA GLN A 103 5.18 -0.65 10.86
C GLN A 103 5.57 -2.11 10.69
N THR A 104 6.74 -2.38 10.14
CA THR A 104 7.24 -3.76 9.90
C THR A 104 7.48 -4.47 11.23
N ILE A 105 8.23 -3.87 12.14
CA ILE A 105 8.51 -4.45 13.45
C ILE A 105 7.19 -4.69 14.20
N GLY A 106 6.35 -3.66 14.36
CA GLY A 106 5.12 -3.76 15.13
C GLY A 106 4.07 -4.67 14.50
N GLY A 107 3.98 -4.68 13.17
CA GLY A 107 2.98 -5.48 12.43
C GLY A 107 3.35 -6.95 12.29
N LEU A 108 4.63 -7.27 12.16
CA LEU A 108 5.08 -8.63 11.88
C LEU A 108 5.62 -9.37 13.11
N SER A 109 6.19 -8.69 14.10
CA SER A 109 6.64 -9.37 15.32
C SER A 109 5.47 -9.96 16.12
N GLN A 110 4.33 -9.26 16.17
CA GLN A 110 3.10 -9.71 16.84
C GLN A 110 3.35 -10.37 18.21
N GLY A 111 4.23 -9.76 19.00
CA GLY A 111 4.59 -10.23 20.33
C GLY A 111 5.76 -11.21 20.40
N LEU A 112 6.31 -11.64 19.25
CA LEU A 112 7.59 -12.35 19.25
C LEU A 112 8.75 -11.36 19.28
N GLU A 113 9.77 -11.69 20.03
CA GLU A 113 11.00 -10.90 20.10
C GLU A 113 11.87 -11.16 18.88
N LEU A 114 12.29 -10.08 18.20
CA LEU A 114 13.28 -10.17 17.13
C LEU A 114 14.68 -10.21 17.74
N LYS A 115 15.31 -11.39 17.72
CA LYS A 115 16.61 -11.63 18.33
C LYS A 115 17.73 -11.65 17.31
N ALA A 116 18.87 -11.09 17.69
CA ALA A 116 20.10 -11.24 16.91
C ALA A 116 20.59 -12.72 16.86
N PRO A 117 21.26 -13.13 15.77
CA PRO A 117 21.55 -12.34 14.58
C PRO A 117 20.32 -12.19 13.65
N ILE A 118 20.19 -11.02 13.02
CA ILE A 118 19.13 -10.73 12.07
C ILE A 118 19.70 -10.65 10.66
N ILE A 119 19.04 -11.27 9.68
CA ILE A 119 19.39 -11.14 8.27
C ILE A 119 18.41 -10.13 7.64
N PHE A 120 18.95 -9.11 6.99
CA PHE A 120 18.21 -8.14 6.21
C PHE A 120 18.31 -8.46 4.73
N GLU A 121 17.17 -8.66 4.07
CA GLU A 121 17.10 -9.03 2.65
C GLU A 121 15.96 -8.34 1.91
N GLY A 122 16.02 -8.41 0.57
CA GLY A 122 15.07 -7.79 -0.33
C GLY A 122 15.52 -6.42 -0.85
N GLY A 123 14.96 -5.99 -1.97
CA GLY A 123 15.38 -4.79 -2.68
C GLY A 123 15.39 -3.52 -1.81
N PRO A 124 14.31 -3.17 -1.10
CA PRO A 124 14.31 -1.99 -0.24
C PRO A 124 15.44 -1.96 0.79
N LEU A 125 15.81 -3.08 1.37
CA LEU A 125 16.91 -3.16 2.34
C LEU A 125 18.28 -3.19 1.66
N THR A 126 18.39 -3.77 0.47
CA THR A 126 19.65 -3.81 -0.28
C THR A 126 20.07 -2.41 -0.74
N PHE A 127 19.11 -1.62 -1.25
CA PHE A 127 19.41 -0.33 -1.88
C PHE A 127 19.31 0.87 -0.93
N ASN A 128 18.81 0.67 0.30
CA ASN A 128 18.65 1.76 1.27
C ASN A 128 19.38 1.45 2.58
N SER A 129 20.66 1.80 2.65
CA SER A 129 21.50 1.58 3.84
C SER A 129 21.01 2.38 5.06
N THR A 130 20.43 3.57 4.83
CA THR A 130 19.79 4.36 5.89
C THR A 130 18.59 3.63 6.48
N LEU A 131 17.82 2.89 5.68
CA LEU A 131 16.70 2.08 6.17
C LEU A 131 17.20 0.95 7.10
N ILE A 132 18.29 0.26 6.72
CA ILE A 132 18.92 -0.77 7.60
C ILE A 132 19.35 -0.14 8.91
N ARG A 133 20.02 1.03 8.87
CA ARG A 133 20.43 1.75 10.08
C ARG A 133 19.23 2.06 10.97
N VAL A 134 18.12 2.54 10.42
CA VAL A 134 16.89 2.82 11.16
C VAL A 134 16.32 1.56 11.81
N PHE A 135 16.34 0.42 11.11
CA PHE A 135 15.95 -0.87 11.71
C PHE A 135 16.88 -1.26 12.86
N ALA A 136 18.20 -1.16 12.66
CA ALA A 136 19.20 -1.49 13.67
C ALA A 136 19.06 -0.63 14.93
N GLU A 137 18.93 0.70 14.76
CA GLU A 137 18.67 1.63 15.86
C GLU A 137 17.41 1.27 16.65
N ARG A 138 16.32 0.99 15.94
CA ARG A 138 15.03 0.67 16.57
C ARG A 138 15.01 -0.66 17.31
N LEU A 139 15.79 -1.63 16.82
CA LEU A 139 15.94 -2.95 17.44
C LEU A 139 17.09 -3.01 18.45
N GLY A 140 17.87 -1.94 18.60
CA GLY A 140 19.03 -1.88 19.51
C GLY A 140 20.18 -2.79 19.06
N LEU A 141 20.35 -2.97 17.74
CA LEU A 141 21.38 -3.81 17.14
C LEU A 141 22.68 -3.04 16.92
N SER A 142 23.81 -3.68 17.17
CA SER A 142 25.14 -3.27 16.71
C SER A 142 25.45 -3.90 15.34
N ASP A 143 26.49 -3.45 14.66
CA ASP A 143 26.92 -3.98 13.35
C ASP A 143 27.26 -5.48 13.35
N LYS A 144 27.43 -6.08 14.52
CA LYS A 144 27.72 -7.52 14.70
C LYS A 144 26.45 -8.35 14.84
N ASP A 145 25.31 -7.69 15.06
CA ASP A 145 24.04 -8.33 15.39
C ASP A 145 23.17 -8.55 14.15
N TYR A 146 23.60 -8.08 12.98
CA TYR A 146 22.87 -8.30 11.74
C TYR A 146 23.78 -8.60 10.56
N ILE A 147 23.22 -9.20 9.55
CA ILE A 147 23.87 -9.60 8.30
C ILE A 147 23.06 -9.03 7.14
N VAL A 148 23.75 -8.39 6.20
CA VAL A 148 23.21 -8.06 4.88
C VAL A 148 23.93 -8.95 3.87
N PRO A 149 23.28 -9.98 3.31
CA PRO A 149 23.92 -10.86 2.36
C PRO A 149 24.37 -10.10 1.11
N GLN A 150 25.42 -10.59 0.47
CA GLN A 150 25.77 -10.10 -0.87
C GLN A 150 24.62 -10.46 -1.84
N HIS A 151 24.16 -9.49 -2.62
CA HIS A 151 23.01 -9.64 -3.52
C HIS A 151 21.72 -10.04 -2.79
N ALA A 152 21.46 -9.40 -1.66
CA ALA A 152 20.29 -9.67 -0.83
C ALA A 152 18.94 -9.48 -1.60
N GLU A 153 18.94 -8.70 -2.66
CA GLU A 153 17.79 -8.49 -3.57
C GLU A 153 17.43 -9.74 -4.41
N THR A 154 18.38 -10.67 -4.57
CA THR A 154 18.20 -11.90 -5.37
C THR A 154 18.15 -13.18 -4.55
N ILE A 155 18.24 -13.09 -3.22
CA ILE A 155 18.41 -14.26 -2.34
C ILE A 155 17.24 -15.27 -2.45
N VAL A 156 16.02 -14.80 -2.69
CA VAL A 156 14.86 -15.66 -2.88
C VAL A 156 14.98 -16.47 -4.17
N ALA A 157 15.40 -15.82 -5.27
CA ALA A 157 15.63 -16.52 -6.54
C ALA A 157 16.82 -17.50 -6.44
N TYR A 158 17.88 -17.12 -5.74
CA TYR A 158 19.00 -17.99 -5.42
C TYR A 158 18.55 -19.21 -4.61
N GLY A 159 17.81 -19.00 -3.54
CA GLY A 159 17.27 -20.08 -2.71
C GLY A 159 16.37 -21.04 -3.51
N THR A 160 15.55 -20.52 -4.41
CA THR A 160 14.73 -21.33 -5.31
C THR A 160 15.59 -22.21 -6.23
N ALA A 161 16.66 -21.63 -6.80
CA ALA A 161 17.57 -22.39 -7.66
C ALA A 161 18.31 -23.49 -6.91
N VAL A 162 18.75 -23.22 -5.67
CA VAL A 162 19.44 -24.21 -4.82
C VAL A 162 18.50 -25.31 -4.32
N ALA A 163 17.22 -24.98 -4.14
CA ALA A 163 16.22 -25.91 -3.63
C ALA A 163 15.65 -26.89 -4.70
N ILE A 164 15.99 -26.69 -5.98
CA ILE A 164 15.38 -27.44 -7.07
C ILE A 164 15.54 -28.95 -6.90
N ASP A 165 16.71 -29.42 -6.52
CA ASP A 165 17.01 -30.84 -6.33
C ASP A 165 16.28 -31.45 -5.11
N ASN A 166 15.76 -30.62 -4.20
CA ASN A 166 14.98 -31.05 -3.04
C ASN A 166 13.46 -30.91 -3.24
N LEU A 167 13.04 -30.15 -4.24
CA LEU A 167 11.63 -29.88 -4.51
C LEU A 167 11.05 -30.77 -5.62
N PHE A 168 11.92 -31.28 -6.51
CA PHE A 168 11.48 -32.06 -7.66
C PHE A 168 12.31 -33.35 -7.74
N ASP A 169 11.61 -34.46 -7.80
CA ASP A 169 12.22 -35.79 -8.00
C ASP A 169 12.48 -36.11 -9.49
N ASP A 170 12.24 -35.14 -10.36
CA ASP A 170 12.28 -35.32 -11.82
C ASP A 170 13.49 -34.61 -12.43
N ASP A 171 14.29 -35.36 -13.21
CA ASP A 171 15.47 -34.85 -13.95
C ASP A 171 15.09 -34.05 -15.21
N THR A 172 13.89 -33.44 -15.22
CA THR A 172 13.41 -32.69 -16.37
C THR A 172 14.03 -31.30 -16.41
N TYR A 173 15.15 -31.19 -17.11
CA TYR A 173 15.82 -29.92 -17.35
C TYR A 173 15.29 -29.25 -18.62
N VAL A 174 15.04 -27.96 -18.56
CA VAL A 174 14.68 -27.12 -19.70
C VAL A 174 15.89 -26.28 -20.08
N THR A 175 16.29 -26.30 -21.33
CA THR A 175 17.37 -25.43 -21.82
C THR A 175 16.92 -23.98 -21.86
N ILE A 176 17.89 -23.05 -21.80
CA ILE A 176 17.59 -21.61 -21.90
C ILE A 176 16.89 -21.30 -23.22
N ASP A 177 17.36 -21.89 -24.35
CA ASP A 177 16.75 -21.67 -25.65
C ASP A 177 15.32 -22.18 -25.73
N GLU A 178 15.02 -23.32 -25.10
CA GLU A 178 13.65 -23.83 -24.98
C GLU A 178 12.78 -22.95 -24.14
N LEU A 179 13.30 -22.43 -23.02
CA LEU A 179 12.57 -21.49 -22.15
C LEU A 179 12.24 -20.19 -22.88
N ILE A 180 13.22 -19.61 -23.58
CA ILE A 180 13.03 -18.42 -24.40
C ILE A 180 11.97 -18.68 -25.48
N ASN A 181 12.07 -19.80 -26.20
CA ASN A 181 11.10 -20.16 -27.24
C ASN A 181 9.67 -20.32 -26.64
N ARG A 182 9.52 -20.92 -25.47
CA ARG A 182 8.23 -21.04 -24.78
C ARG A 182 7.65 -19.68 -24.39
N ILE A 183 8.49 -18.75 -23.94
CA ILE A 183 8.08 -17.38 -23.60
C ILE A 183 7.65 -16.62 -24.86
N ASP A 184 8.43 -16.69 -25.94
CA ASP A 184 8.18 -15.96 -27.19
C ASP A 184 6.95 -16.51 -27.94
N THR A 185 6.73 -17.82 -27.86
CA THR A 185 5.59 -18.49 -28.49
C THR A 185 4.37 -18.57 -27.59
N PHE A 186 4.44 -18.07 -26.35
CA PHE A 186 3.34 -18.14 -25.41
C PHE A 186 2.14 -17.31 -25.90
N ASP A 187 1.06 -18.02 -26.20
CA ASP A 187 -0.18 -17.37 -26.62
C ASP A 187 -0.88 -16.71 -25.43
N ARG A 188 -0.75 -15.40 -25.35
CA ARG A 188 -1.39 -14.58 -24.30
C ARG A 188 -2.92 -14.61 -24.36
N SER A 189 -3.53 -15.08 -25.44
CA SER A 189 -4.99 -15.26 -25.52
C SER A 189 -5.48 -16.33 -24.53
N LEU A 190 -4.66 -17.35 -24.27
CA LEU A 190 -4.94 -18.41 -23.30
C LEU A 190 -5.11 -17.89 -21.87
N ILE A 191 -4.44 -16.79 -21.51
CA ILE A 191 -4.63 -16.12 -20.21
C ILE A 191 -6.02 -15.48 -20.11
N LYS A 192 -6.58 -15.04 -21.23
CA LYS A 192 -7.93 -14.45 -21.26
C LYS A 192 -9.03 -15.49 -21.11
N GLU A 193 -8.83 -16.70 -21.63
CA GLU A 193 -9.78 -17.80 -21.49
C GLU A 193 -9.86 -18.29 -20.02
N HIS A 194 -8.75 -18.29 -19.30
CA HIS A 194 -8.77 -18.62 -17.86
C HIS A 194 -9.33 -17.51 -16.95
N LYS A 195 -9.52 -16.28 -17.45
CA LYS A 195 -10.19 -15.20 -16.70
C LYS A 195 -11.71 -15.31 -16.65
N ALA A 196 -12.32 -16.18 -17.43
CA ALA A 196 -13.76 -16.38 -17.45
C ALA A 196 -14.24 -17.42 -16.42
N VAL A 197 -13.61 -17.47 -15.23
CA VAL A 197 -14.03 -18.42 -14.18
C VAL A 197 -15.26 -17.94 -13.42
N SER A 198 -15.56 -16.66 -13.43
CA SER A 198 -16.78 -16.13 -12.84
C SER A 198 -17.85 -15.97 -13.89
N LYS A 199 -19.03 -16.52 -13.62
CA LYS A 199 -20.22 -16.27 -14.43
C LYS A 199 -20.48 -14.76 -14.46
N PRO A 200 -21.03 -14.21 -15.56
CA PRO A 200 -21.51 -12.84 -15.56
C PRO A 200 -22.39 -12.58 -14.34
N PHE A 201 -22.30 -11.37 -13.79
CA PHE A 201 -23.07 -10.99 -12.61
C PHE A 201 -24.58 -11.12 -12.84
N PHE A 202 -25.00 -10.84 -14.06
CA PHE A 202 -26.37 -11.02 -14.52
C PHE A 202 -26.39 -12.10 -15.62
N ALA A 203 -27.36 -12.98 -15.57
CA ALA A 203 -27.51 -14.06 -16.55
C ALA A 203 -27.95 -13.51 -17.92
N ASP A 204 -28.83 -12.50 -17.92
CA ASP A 204 -29.36 -11.84 -19.09
C ASP A 204 -29.85 -10.42 -18.76
N GLU A 205 -30.40 -9.73 -19.78
CA GLU A 205 -30.92 -8.38 -19.62
C GLU A 205 -32.19 -8.31 -18.74
N ALA A 206 -32.96 -9.39 -18.66
CA ALA A 206 -34.14 -9.45 -17.81
C ALA A 206 -33.73 -9.48 -16.31
N ASP A 207 -32.70 -10.26 -15.98
CA ASP A 207 -32.12 -10.33 -14.63
C ASP A 207 -31.52 -8.95 -14.22
N TYR A 208 -30.84 -8.26 -15.13
CA TYR A 208 -30.37 -6.90 -14.89
C TYR A 208 -31.51 -5.89 -14.66
N LYS A 209 -32.62 -6.00 -15.45
CA LYS A 209 -33.79 -5.14 -15.26
C LYS A 209 -34.49 -5.40 -13.93
N GLU A 210 -34.62 -6.66 -13.53
CA GLU A 210 -35.19 -7.00 -12.22
C GLU A 210 -34.35 -6.42 -11.07
N PHE A 211 -33.03 -6.56 -11.18
CA PHE A 211 -32.10 -5.95 -10.22
C PHE A 211 -32.28 -4.43 -10.13
N THR A 212 -32.25 -3.73 -11.27
CA THR A 212 -32.42 -2.27 -11.30
C THR A 212 -33.78 -1.85 -10.75
N GLN A 213 -34.88 -2.48 -11.18
CA GLN A 213 -36.21 -2.15 -10.67
C GLN A 213 -36.34 -2.32 -9.14
N ARG A 214 -35.69 -3.34 -8.59
CA ARG A 214 -35.67 -3.56 -7.15
C ARG A 214 -34.88 -2.46 -6.42
N HIS A 215 -33.72 -2.05 -6.97
CA HIS A 215 -32.84 -1.06 -6.34
C HIS A 215 -33.31 0.38 -6.61
N ASP A 216 -33.93 0.66 -7.76
CA ASP A 216 -34.47 1.98 -8.09
C ASP A 216 -35.55 2.45 -7.12
N LYS A 217 -36.22 1.52 -6.44
CA LYS A 217 -37.20 1.85 -5.38
C LYS A 217 -36.54 2.46 -4.16
N GLU A 218 -35.28 2.08 -3.92
CA GLU A 218 -34.48 2.55 -2.78
C GLU A 218 -33.63 3.78 -3.14
N LEU A 219 -33.61 4.20 -4.41
CA LEU A 219 -32.92 5.41 -4.83
C LEU A 219 -33.59 6.63 -4.23
N TYR A 220 -32.83 7.38 -3.46
CA TYR A 220 -33.30 8.64 -2.89
C TYR A 220 -33.52 9.66 -4.03
N LYS A 221 -34.72 10.22 -4.11
CA LYS A 221 -35.04 11.28 -5.06
C LYS A 221 -34.80 12.63 -4.44
N LEU A 222 -34.12 13.53 -5.17
CA LEU A 222 -33.97 14.91 -4.75
C LEU A 222 -35.37 15.54 -4.60
N SER A 223 -35.53 16.26 -3.48
CA SER A 223 -36.79 16.95 -3.17
C SER A 223 -36.73 18.38 -3.67
N GLU A 224 -37.91 18.93 -4.08
CA GLU A 224 -38.04 20.36 -4.30
C GLU A 224 -37.82 21.12 -2.99
N PRO A 225 -37.00 22.17 -3.01
CA PRO A 225 -36.69 22.93 -1.77
C PRO A 225 -37.94 23.68 -1.28
N HIS A 226 -38.23 23.55 0.00
CA HIS A 226 -39.35 24.27 0.62
C HIS A 226 -38.90 25.64 1.11
N ILE A 227 -39.16 26.71 0.36
CA ILE A 227 -38.75 28.06 0.67
C ILE A 227 -39.80 28.74 1.57
N LYS A 228 -39.44 29.10 2.78
CA LYS A 228 -40.25 29.86 3.73
C LYS A 228 -39.86 31.34 3.72
N ASN A 229 -40.78 32.23 3.38
CA ASN A 229 -40.53 33.70 3.41
C ASN A 229 -39.31 34.13 2.55
N GLY A 230 -39.06 33.47 1.45
CA GLY A 230 -37.91 33.75 0.57
C GLY A 230 -36.57 33.28 1.09
N VAL A 231 -36.53 32.53 2.19
CA VAL A 231 -35.31 31.94 2.78
C VAL A 231 -35.44 30.42 2.84
N LEU A 232 -34.38 29.76 2.47
CA LEU A 232 -34.22 28.31 2.56
C LEU A 232 -33.15 28.01 3.59
N ASN A 233 -33.56 27.42 4.71
CA ASN A 233 -32.61 26.91 5.72
C ASN A 233 -32.16 25.52 5.29
N VAL A 234 -30.86 25.31 5.23
CA VAL A 234 -30.27 24.04 4.83
C VAL A 234 -29.13 23.63 5.73
N TYR A 235 -28.92 22.33 5.84
CA TYR A 235 -27.79 21.75 6.53
C TYR A 235 -26.89 21.06 5.49
N LEU A 236 -25.60 21.37 5.54
CA LEU A 236 -24.59 20.82 4.64
C LEU A 236 -23.80 19.74 5.37
N GLY A 237 -23.91 18.49 4.90
CA GLY A 237 -23.05 17.38 5.30
C GLY A 237 -21.89 17.23 4.33
N ILE A 238 -20.67 17.05 4.85
CA ILE A 238 -19.46 16.81 4.05
C ILE A 238 -18.78 15.54 4.56
N ASP A 239 -18.55 14.58 3.64
CA ASP A 239 -17.71 13.42 3.84
C ASP A 239 -16.57 13.48 2.83
N SER A 240 -15.36 13.76 3.31
CA SER A 240 -14.16 13.82 2.47
C SER A 240 -13.18 12.72 2.87
N GLY A 241 -13.17 11.65 2.08
CA GLY A 241 -12.25 10.54 2.24
C GLY A 241 -10.95 10.76 1.47
N SER A 242 -10.14 9.72 1.40
CA SER A 242 -8.86 9.73 0.68
C SER A 242 -9.01 9.77 -0.84
N THR A 243 -10.05 9.13 -1.38
CA THR A 243 -10.28 9.00 -2.81
C THR A 243 -11.40 9.88 -3.34
N THR A 244 -12.42 10.13 -2.53
CA THR A 244 -13.64 10.83 -2.96
C THR A 244 -14.14 11.77 -1.88
N SER A 245 -14.77 12.86 -2.32
CA SER A 245 -15.53 13.77 -1.46
C SER A 245 -17.00 13.76 -1.85
N LYS A 246 -17.88 13.76 -0.85
CA LYS A 246 -19.33 13.75 -1.01
C LYS A 246 -19.93 14.86 -0.18
N PHE A 247 -20.96 15.47 -0.73
CA PHE A 247 -21.73 16.50 -0.05
C PHE A 247 -23.20 16.17 -0.17
N VAL A 248 -23.93 16.46 0.88
CA VAL A 248 -25.39 16.40 0.87
C VAL A 248 -25.94 17.68 1.46
N LEU A 249 -26.94 18.22 0.82
CA LEU A 249 -27.69 19.35 1.28
C LEU A 249 -29.10 18.88 1.67
N ILE A 250 -29.50 19.09 2.90
CA ILE A 250 -30.82 18.72 3.41
C ILE A 250 -31.55 19.95 3.93
N ASP A 251 -32.89 19.94 3.90
CA ASP A 251 -33.72 20.97 4.52
C ASP A 251 -34.03 20.68 6.00
N GLU A 252 -34.86 21.53 6.61
CA GLU A 252 -35.31 21.38 8.02
C GLU A 252 -36.19 20.13 8.24
N GLU A 253 -36.70 19.52 7.16
CA GLU A 253 -37.50 18.29 7.19
C GLU A 253 -36.67 17.04 6.87
N GLU A 254 -35.32 17.18 6.87
CA GLU A 254 -34.34 16.12 6.56
C GLU A 254 -34.47 15.58 5.12
N LYS A 255 -35.08 16.33 4.20
CA LYS A 255 -35.19 15.96 2.79
C LYS A 255 -33.94 16.37 2.04
N VAL A 256 -33.40 15.48 1.21
CA VAL A 256 -32.21 15.76 0.41
C VAL A 256 -32.59 16.67 -0.76
N ILE A 257 -31.99 17.86 -0.79
CA ILE A 257 -32.22 18.86 -1.83
C ILE A 257 -31.19 18.77 -2.95
N ASP A 258 -29.93 18.53 -2.58
CA ASP A 258 -28.86 18.42 -3.57
C ASP A 258 -27.72 17.54 -3.04
N THR A 259 -26.98 16.93 -3.98
CA THR A 259 -25.82 16.11 -3.67
C THR A 259 -24.65 16.47 -4.58
N PHE A 260 -23.43 16.19 -4.11
CA PHE A 260 -22.23 16.31 -4.90
C PHE A 260 -21.33 15.12 -4.60
N TYR A 261 -20.75 14.54 -5.63
CA TYR A 261 -19.79 13.45 -5.53
C TYR A 261 -18.66 13.70 -6.51
N ALA A 262 -17.43 13.68 -6.04
CA ALA A 262 -16.27 13.84 -6.90
C ALA A 262 -15.07 13.04 -6.41
N ASN A 263 -14.20 12.68 -7.35
CA ASN A 263 -12.90 12.08 -7.06
C ASN A 263 -11.92 13.16 -6.59
N ASN A 264 -11.15 12.88 -5.55
CA ASN A 264 -10.19 13.83 -4.97
C ASN A 264 -8.91 14.00 -5.79
N HIS A 265 -8.57 13.06 -6.67
CA HIS A 265 -7.34 13.11 -7.48
C HIS A 265 -6.08 13.47 -6.66
N GLY A 266 -6.02 13.07 -5.38
CA GLY A 266 -4.93 13.37 -4.46
C GLY A 266 -5.00 14.75 -3.77
N ASP A 267 -6.00 15.60 -4.07
CA ASP A 267 -6.19 16.91 -3.44
C ASP A 267 -7.64 17.08 -2.93
N PRO A 268 -7.97 16.49 -1.77
CA PRO A 268 -9.30 16.59 -1.19
C PRO A 268 -9.70 18.03 -0.84
N ILE A 269 -8.75 18.88 -0.47
CA ILE A 269 -9.03 20.28 -0.08
C ILE A 269 -9.56 21.06 -1.27
N LYS A 270 -8.96 20.87 -2.45
CA LYS A 270 -9.42 21.50 -3.69
C LYS A 270 -10.86 21.08 -4.01
N VAL A 271 -11.15 19.79 -3.94
CA VAL A 271 -12.49 19.25 -4.23
C VAL A 271 -13.52 19.75 -3.21
N VAL A 272 -13.14 19.86 -1.93
CA VAL A 272 -14.03 20.44 -0.91
C VAL A 272 -14.33 21.90 -1.22
N LYS A 273 -13.34 22.72 -1.59
CA LYS A 273 -13.56 24.11 -2.01
C LYS A 273 -14.49 24.21 -3.22
N GLU A 274 -14.24 23.40 -4.26
CA GLU A 274 -15.10 23.34 -5.45
C GLU A 274 -16.53 22.93 -5.11
N GLY A 275 -16.71 21.96 -4.22
CA GLY A 275 -18.02 21.51 -3.76
C GLY A 275 -18.80 22.59 -3.00
N ILE A 276 -18.14 23.33 -2.12
CA ILE A 276 -18.73 24.47 -1.37
C ILE A 276 -19.10 25.58 -2.34
N ASP A 277 -18.19 25.95 -3.24
CA ASP A 277 -18.42 27.04 -4.22
C ASP A 277 -19.61 26.72 -5.12
N ARG A 278 -19.71 25.49 -5.63
CA ARG A 278 -20.85 25.02 -6.40
C ARG A 278 -22.18 25.12 -5.64
N LYS A 279 -22.19 24.90 -4.33
CA LYS A 279 -23.39 24.95 -3.49
C LYS A 279 -23.77 26.38 -3.12
N SER A 280 -22.79 27.30 -3.03
CA SER A 280 -23.03 28.71 -2.72
C SER A 280 -23.58 29.50 -3.91
N THR A 281 -23.43 28.99 -5.15
CA THR A 281 -23.88 29.64 -6.39
C THR A 281 -25.24 29.17 -6.89
N ARG A 282 -25.89 28.25 -6.22
CA ARG A 282 -27.26 27.78 -6.48
C ARG A 282 -28.22 28.22 -5.40
#